data_f27a3e3d94dfafa53f7945b1d5bd4970
#
_entry.id   f27a3e3d94dfafa53f7945b1d5bd4970
#
_cell.length_a   1.000
_cell.length_b   1.000
_cell.length_c   1.000
_cell.angle_alpha   90.00
_cell.angle_beta   90.00
_cell.angle_gamma   90.00
#
_symmetry.space_group_name_H-M   'P 1'
#
loop_
_entity.id
_entity.type
_entity.pdbx_description
1 polymer ?
#
loop_
_entity_poly.entity_id
_entity_poly.type
_entity_poly.pdbx_seq_one_letter_code
_entity_poly.pdbx_strand_id
1 'polypeptide(L)'
;MTARYYVTTPIYYVNAEPHLGHAYTTVVADALSRFYRLYGHETYFLTGTDEHGDKIAQAAQEAGVEAKEYADRISRLYRETWPKLKISNNDFIRTTQERHIKVVREILSLVHDKGDIYFGKYGGYYCFGCERFYMEKELENGLCPDHQTEPSYIEEENYFFAMSKYQDWLIGHIRNNPDFIRPERYRNEVLSFLKEPLGDLCISRPKSRLTWGITLPFDERFVTYVWFDALINYISALGFP
;
A
#
# COMPACT_ATOMS: atom_id res chain seq x y z
N MET A 1 32.92 7.26 2.50
CA MET A 1 31.71 6.94 1.73
C MET A 1 30.70 8.04 1.97
N THR A 2 30.09 8.60 0.92
CA THR A 2 29.02 9.58 1.03
C THR A 2 27.80 8.90 1.68
N ALA A 3 27.25 9.51 2.72
CA ALA A 3 26.07 8.96 3.36
C ALA A 3 24.86 9.03 2.41
N ARG A 4 24.04 7.98 2.39
CA ARG A 4 22.84 7.88 1.56
C ARG A 4 21.61 8.23 2.36
N TYR A 5 20.67 8.92 1.75
CA TYR A 5 19.40 9.28 2.34
C TYR A 5 18.25 8.99 1.37
N TYR A 6 17.37 8.08 1.76
CA TYR A 6 16.16 7.71 1.02
C TYR A 6 14.94 8.30 1.70
N VAL A 7 14.16 9.07 0.99
CA VAL A 7 12.90 9.65 1.47
C VAL A 7 11.78 9.33 0.51
N THR A 8 10.61 8.99 1.06
CA THR A 8 9.43 8.66 0.28
C THR A 8 8.22 9.44 0.78
N THR A 9 7.27 9.72 -0.10
CA THR A 9 5.89 9.96 0.29
C THR A 9 5.12 8.64 0.34
N PRO A 10 3.92 8.57 0.94
CA PRO A 10 2.93 7.59 0.51
C PRO A 10 2.73 7.72 -1.01
N ILE A 11 2.48 6.62 -1.70
CA ILE A 11 1.99 6.68 -3.07
C ILE A 11 0.50 7.01 -3.04
N TYR A 12 0.08 7.92 -3.92
CA TYR A 12 -1.26 8.51 -3.85
C TYR A 12 -2.28 7.68 -4.63
N TYR A 13 -3.40 7.39 -3.99
CA TYR A 13 -4.47 6.60 -4.58
C TYR A 13 -5.20 7.43 -5.65
N VAL A 14 -5.26 6.89 -6.88
CA VAL A 14 -5.76 7.63 -8.06
C VAL A 14 -7.29 7.63 -8.20
N ASN A 15 -8.01 7.56 -7.09
CA ASN A 15 -9.47 7.68 -7.08
C ASN A 15 -9.95 9.15 -7.26
N ALA A 16 -9.06 10.11 -7.10
CA ALA A 16 -9.34 11.54 -7.26
C ALA A 16 -8.10 12.32 -7.73
N GLU A 17 -8.32 13.55 -8.18
CA GLU A 17 -7.27 14.49 -8.57
C GLU A 17 -6.40 14.93 -7.37
N PRO A 18 -5.15 15.41 -7.61
CA PRO A 18 -4.31 15.95 -6.55
C PRO A 18 -5.00 17.09 -5.79
N HIS A 19 -4.90 17.07 -4.48
CA HIS A 19 -5.39 18.15 -3.62
C HIS A 19 -4.30 18.65 -2.66
N LEU A 20 -4.62 19.66 -1.86
CA LEU A 20 -3.66 20.35 -0.98
C LEU A 20 -2.98 19.39 0.03
N GLY A 21 -3.69 18.36 0.51
CA GLY A 21 -3.12 17.35 1.42
C GLY A 21 -1.97 16.55 0.77
N HIS A 22 -2.14 16.14 -0.48
CA HIS A 22 -1.08 15.49 -1.25
C HIS A 22 0.12 16.43 -1.47
N ALA A 23 -0.16 17.71 -1.83
CA ALA A 23 0.88 18.71 -2.02
C ALA A 23 1.67 18.95 -0.72
N TYR A 24 1.00 19.06 0.43
CA TYR A 24 1.64 19.23 1.73
C TYR A 24 2.65 18.13 2.03
N THR A 25 2.23 16.88 1.93
CA THR A 25 3.10 15.72 2.20
C THR A 25 4.30 15.70 1.25
N THR A 26 4.08 16.00 -0.04
CA THR A 26 5.14 15.99 -1.06
C THR A 26 6.15 17.12 -0.83
N VAL A 27 5.67 18.33 -0.46
CA VAL A 27 6.54 19.47 -0.13
C VAL A 27 7.40 19.19 1.11
N VAL A 28 6.84 18.56 2.14
CA VAL A 28 7.62 18.18 3.34
C VAL A 28 8.73 17.19 2.98
N ALA A 29 8.43 16.17 2.18
CA ALA A 29 9.42 15.21 1.72
C ALA A 29 10.50 15.85 0.84
N ASP A 30 10.12 16.78 -0.05
CA ASP A 30 11.04 17.55 -0.88
C ASP A 30 11.97 18.45 -0.05
N ALA A 31 11.44 19.11 0.97
CA ALA A 31 12.24 19.92 1.90
C ALA A 31 13.29 19.08 2.62
N LEU A 32 12.92 17.87 3.10
CA LEU A 32 13.86 16.93 3.72
C LEU A 32 14.92 16.47 2.72
N SER A 33 14.52 16.11 1.49
CA SER A 33 15.46 15.70 0.44
C SER A 33 16.47 16.80 0.15
N ARG A 34 16.03 18.06 0.00
CA ARG A 34 16.90 19.22 -0.23
C ARG A 34 17.83 19.48 0.95
N PHE A 35 17.32 19.37 2.17
CA PHE A 35 18.11 19.54 3.39
C PHE A 35 19.27 18.55 3.43
N TYR A 36 19.01 17.25 3.28
CA TYR A 36 20.06 16.24 3.31
C TYR A 36 21.04 16.35 2.15
N ARG A 37 20.56 16.78 0.96
CA ARG A 37 21.44 17.07 -0.18
C ARG A 37 22.40 18.22 0.12
N LEU A 38 21.95 19.28 0.80
CA LEU A 38 22.80 20.38 1.25
C LEU A 38 23.84 19.93 2.29
N TYR A 39 23.52 18.91 3.09
CA TYR A 39 24.47 18.28 4.03
C TYR A 39 25.45 17.31 3.35
N GLY A 40 25.43 17.20 2.03
CA GLY A 40 26.35 16.36 1.26
C GLY A 40 25.97 14.88 1.19
N HIS A 41 24.70 14.52 1.50
CA HIS A 41 24.20 13.17 1.31
C HIS A 41 23.83 12.92 -0.17
N GLU A 42 24.06 11.68 -0.64
CA GLU A 42 23.44 11.18 -1.85
C GLU A 42 21.94 10.90 -1.54
N THR A 43 21.06 11.74 -2.05
CA THR A 43 19.64 11.64 -1.73
C THR A 43 18.85 10.99 -2.87
N TYR A 44 17.90 10.12 -2.51
CA TYR A 44 16.90 9.59 -3.43
C TYR A 44 15.50 9.88 -2.88
N PHE A 45 14.73 10.66 -3.62
CA PHE A 45 13.36 11.03 -3.26
C PHE A 45 12.37 10.35 -4.19
N LEU A 46 11.56 9.44 -3.63
CA LEU A 46 10.51 8.71 -4.32
C LEU A 46 9.14 9.27 -3.97
N THR A 47 8.30 9.44 -4.97
CA THR A 47 6.85 9.60 -4.85
C THR A 47 6.17 8.76 -5.93
N GLY A 48 4.84 8.70 -5.96
CA GLY A 48 4.16 7.90 -6.97
C GLY A 48 2.66 7.81 -6.77
N THR A 49 2.05 6.88 -7.51
CA THR A 49 0.62 6.61 -7.47
C THR A 49 0.32 5.14 -7.25
N ASP A 50 -0.67 4.88 -6.40
CA ASP A 50 -1.32 3.59 -6.19
C ASP A 50 -2.54 3.50 -7.11
N GLU A 51 -2.56 2.49 -7.98
CA GLU A 51 -3.43 2.48 -9.16
C GLU A 51 -4.34 1.26 -9.26
N HIS A 52 -4.25 0.31 -8.32
CA HIS A 52 -5.09 -0.89 -8.30
C HIS A 52 -6.20 -0.80 -7.24
N GLY A 53 -7.14 -1.76 -7.26
CA GLY A 53 -8.17 -1.93 -6.24
C GLY A 53 -9.59 -1.60 -6.70
N ASP A 54 -10.54 -1.91 -5.82
CA ASP A 54 -11.98 -1.80 -6.07
C ASP A 54 -12.41 -0.36 -6.37
N LYS A 55 -11.89 0.63 -5.63
CA LYS A 55 -12.26 2.04 -5.80
C LYS A 55 -11.87 2.60 -7.17
N ILE A 56 -10.71 2.18 -7.70
CA ILE A 56 -10.26 2.63 -9.02
C ILE A 56 -11.12 1.98 -10.10
N ALA A 57 -11.42 0.69 -9.96
CA ALA A 57 -12.33 0.00 -10.88
C ALA A 57 -13.72 0.64 -10.89
N GLN A 58 -14.26 0.99 -9.72
CA GLN A 58 -15.54 1.68 -9.59
C GLN A 58 -15.50 3.09 -10.21
N ALA A 59 -14.49 3.90 -9.89
CA ALA A 59 -14.34 5.25 -10.41
C ALA A 59 -14.19 5.25 -11.95
N ALA A 60 -13.50 4.27 -12.50
CA ALA A 60 -13.39 4.09 -13.96
C ALA A 60 -14.74 3.72 -14.58
N GLN A 61 -15.49 2.82 -13.96
CA GLN A 61 -16.84 2.44 -14.40
C GLN A 61 -17.79 3.64 -14.38
N GLU A 62 -17.79 4.43 -13.32
CA GLU A 62 -18.60 5.66 -13.19
C GLU A 62 -18.21 6.70 -14.27
N ALA A 63 -16.93 6.76 -14.62
CA ALA A 63 -16.42 7.62 -15.70
C ALA A 63 -16.65 7.06 -17.11
N GLY A 64 -17.12 5.80 -17.25
CA GLY A 64 -17.38 5.13 -18.52
C GLY A 64 -16.10 4.80 -19.31
N VAL A 65 -14.97 4.55 -18.62
CA VAL A 65 -13.68 4.23 -19.24
C VAL A 65 -13.07 2.97 -18.60
N GLU A 66 -12.05 2.40 -19.24
CA GLU A 66 -11.27 1.31 -18.68
C GLU A 66 -10.44 1.77 -17.45
N ALA A 67 -10.26 0.87 -16.47
CA ALA A 67 -9.54 1.17 -15.22
C ALA A 67 -8.12 1.69 -15.49
N LYS A 68 -7.43 1.11 -16.48
CA LYS A 68 -6.09 1.56 -16.87
C LYS A 68 -6.09 2.98 -17.44
N GLU A 69 -7.06 3.31 -18.28
CA GLU A 69 -7.19 4.65 -18.88
C GLU A 69 -7.46 5.69 -17.78
N TYR A 70 -8.36 5.36 -16.86
CA TYR A 70 -8.65 6.19 -15.70
C TYR A 70 -7.39 6.44 -14.86
N ALA A 71 -6.68 5.38 -14.47
CA ALA A 71 -5.44 5.47 -13.70
C ALA A 71 -4.36 6.28 -14.43
N ASP A 72 -4.17 6.06 -15.73
CA ASP A 72 -3.22 6.81 -16.58
C ASP A 72 -3.53 8.32 -16.59
N ARG A 73 -4.82 8.68 -16.66
CA ARG A 73 -5.28 10.06 -16.64
C ARG A 73 -4.99 10.74 -15.32
N ILE A 74 -5.41 10.13 -14.20
CA ILE A 74 -5.23 10.73 -12.87
C ILE A 74 -3.77 10.77 -12.47
N SER A 75 -3.02 9.68 -12.68
CA SER A 75 -1.57 9.64 -12.41
C SER A 75 -0.81 10.74 -13.17
N ARG A 76 -1.21 11.04 -14.41
CA ARG A 76 -0.64 12.15 -15.19
C ARG A 76 -0.83 13.50 -14.48
N LEU A 77 -2.00 13.76 -13.89
CA LEU A 77 -2.25 15.01 -13.15
C LEU A 77 -1.29 15.17 -11.97
N TYR A 78 -1.01 14.09 -11.21
CA TYR A 78 0.00 14.11 -10.17
C TYR A 78 1.39 14.43 -10.73
N ARG A 79 1.81 13.76 -11.80
CA ARG A 79 3.12 13.97 -12.45
C ARG A 79 3.29 15.37 -13.00
N GLU A 80 2.22 16.01 -13.48
CA GLU A 80 2.24 17.37 -14.02
C GLU A 80 2.15 18.43 -12.92
N THR A 81 1.64 18.09 -11.74
CA THR A 81 1.49 19.01 -10.61
C THR A 81 2.82 19.21 -9.87
N TRP A 82 3.61 18.17 -9.67
CA TRP A 82 4.85 18.26 -8.90
C TRP A 82 5.87 19.22 -9.49
N PRO A 83 6.15 19.26 -10.80
CA PRO A 83 7.02 20.25 -11.41
C PRO A 83 6.54 21.70 -11.22
N LYS A 84 5.22 21.95 -11.23
CA LYS A 84 4.65 23.29 -10.98
C LYS A 84 4.95 23.78 -9.56
N LEU A 85 5.00 22.87 -8.61
CA LEU A 85 5.41 23.11 -7.21
C LEU A 85 6.92 23.04 -7.00
N LYS A 86 7.72 22.86 -8.07
CA LYS A 86 9.18 22.72 -8.04
C LYS A 86 9.66 21.56 -7.16
N ILE A 87 8.87 20.49 -7.06
CA ILE A 87 9.24 19.25 -6.37
C ILE A 87 10.40 18.58 -7.13
N SER A 88 11.42 18.13 -6.40
CA SER A 88 12.67 17.60 -6.94
C SER A 88 12.82 16.08 -6.74
N ASN A 89 11.72 15.34 -6.88
CA ASN A 89 11.74 13.88 -6.79
C ASN A 89 12.64 13.26 -7.85
N ASN A 90 13.38 12.22 -7.46
CA ASN A 90 14.24 11.46 -8.35
C ASN A 90 13.45 10.48 -9.21
N ASP A 91 12.39 9.91 -8.63
CA ASP A 91 11.57 8.93 -9.32
C ASP A 91 10.08 9.13 -9.00
N PHE A 92 9.24 8.65 -9.91
CA PHE A 92 7.79 8.59 -9.78
C PHE A 92 7.34 7.17 -10.12
N ILE A 93 7.08 6.35 -9.07
CA ILE A 93 6.63 4.98 -9.24
C ILE A 93 5.12 4.92 -9.46
N ARG A 94 4.68 3.99 -10.31
CA ARG A 94 3.28 3.64 -10.49
C ARG A 94 3.12 2.15 -10.26
N THR A 95 2.10 1.72 -9.55
CA THR A 95 1.89 0.28 -9.29
C THR A 95 1.54 -0.50 -10.55
N THR A 96 1.11 0.19 -11.62
CA THR A 96 0.89 -0.40 -12.96
C THR A 96 2.15 -0.53 -13.83
N GLN A 97 3.32 -0.06 -13.38
CA GLN A 97 4.56 -0.23 -14.12
C GLN A 97 5.08 -1.65 -14.05
N GLU A 98 5.58 -2.16 -15.18
CA GLU A 98 6.12 -3.52 -15.28
C GLU A 98 7.24 -3.79 -14.26
N ARG A 99 8.12 -2.80 -14.01
CA ARG A 99 9.18 -2.90 -13.00
C ARG A 99 8.64 -3.16 -11.59
N HIS A 100 7.47 -2.59 -11.25
CA HIS A 100 6.81 -2.82 -9.96
C HIS A 100 6.10 -4.18 -9.95
N ILE A 101 5.30 -4.46 -10.97
CA ILE A 101 4.56 -5.73 -11.11
C ILE A 101 5.48 -6.94 -10.99
N LYS A 102 6.65 -6.87 -11.65
CA LYS A 102 7.67 -7.92 -11.59
C LYS A 102 8.12 -8.19 -10.15
N VAL A 103 8.46 -7.15 -9.39
CA VAL A 103 8.93 -7.27 -8.01
C VAL A 103 7.82 -7.77 -7.09
N VAL A 104 6.58 -7.29 -7.26
CA VAL A 104 5.42 -7.78 -6.48
C VAL A 104 5.24 -9.29 -6.70
N ARG A 105 5.25 -9.75 -7.95
CA ARG A 105 5.10 -11.18 -8.28
C ARG A 105 6.25 -12.02 -7.73
N GLU A 106 7.47 -11.51 -7.77
CA GLU A 106 8.63 -12.18 -7.21
C GLU A 106 8.53 -12.32 -5.69
N ILE A 107 8.19 -11.26 -4.97
CA ILE A 107 8.00 -11.31 -3.52
C ILE A 107 6.85 -12.25 -3.14
N LEU A 108 5.72 -12.20 -3.86
CA LEU A 108 4.61 -13.12 -3.65
C LEU A 108 5.04 -14.58 -3.81
N SER A 109 5.82 -14.89 -4.86
CA SER A 109 6.36 -16.25 -5.06
C SER A 109 7.28 -16.66 -3.92
N LEU A 110 8.23 -15.81 -3.53
CA LEU A 110 9.17 -16.09 -2.43
C LEU A 110 8.45 -16.36 -1.10
N VAL A 111 7.44 -15.57 -0.78
CA VAL A 111 6.68 -15.70 0.47
C VAL A 111 5.76 -16.93 0.42
N HIS A 112 5.19 -17.24 -0.74
CA HIS A 112 4.40 -18.44 -0.95
C HIS A 112 5.25 -19.71 -0.83
N ASP A 113 6.41 -19.76 -1.48
CA ASP A 113 7.33 -20.90 -1.45
C ASP A 113 7.89 -21.16 -0.03
N LYS A 114 7.99 -20.11 0.78
CA LYS A 114 8.35 -20.19 2.19
C LYS A 114 7.24 -20.78 3.07
N GLY A 115 6.01 -20.91 2.54
CA GLY A 115 4.84 -21.41 3.29
C GLY A 115 4.22 -20.38 4.24
N ASP A 116 4.43 -19.10 3.96
CA ASP A 116 3.83 -18.00 4.72
C ASP A 116 2.59 -17.42 4.03
N ILE A 117 2.22 -17.95 2.86
CA ILE A 117 0.94 -17.71 2.20
C ILE A 117 0.18 -19.03 2.13
N TYR A 118 -1.09 -19.02 2.53
CA TYR A 118 -1.98 -20.18 2.50
C TYR A 118 -3.35 -19.81 1.96
N PHE A 119 -4.05 -20.80 1.41
CA PHE A 119 -5.42 -20.69 0.92
C PHE A 119 -6.41 -21.03 2.02
N GLY A 120 -7.47 -20.22 2.16
CA GLY A 120 -8.47 -20.43 3.19
C GLY A 120 -9.81 -19.79 2.87
N LYS A 121 -10.85 -20.22 3.58
CA LYS A 121 -12.15 -19.58 3.57
C LYS A 121 -12.18 -18.46 4.61
N TYR A 122 -12.75 -17.36 4.22
CA TYR A 122 -12.97 -16.22 5.11
C TYR A 122 -14.39 -15.68 4.91
N GLY A 123 -15.09 -15.50 6.02
CA GLY A 123 -16.33 -14.74 6.07
C GLY A 123 -16.15 -13.53 6.97
N GLY A 124 -16.51 -12.36 6.47
CA GLY A 124 -16.38 -11.13 7.22
C GLY A 124 -17.17 -9.98 6.63
N TYR A 125 -17.23 -8.91 7.39
CA TYR A 125 -17.92 -7.68 6.99
C TYR A 125 -16.98 -6.82 6.15
N TYR A 126 -17.19 -6.78 4.83
CA TYR A 126 -16.35 -6.03 3.91
C TYR A 126 -16.80 -4.57 3.80
N CYS A 127 -15.91 -3.63 4.14
CA CYS A 127 -16.14 -2.23 3.88
C CYS A 127 -15.46 -1.81 2.57
N PHE A 128 -16.25 -1.40 1.57
CA PHE A 128 -15.74 -0.92 0.29
C PHE A 128 -14.92 0.38 0.43
N GLY A 129 -15.26 1.22 1.42
CA GLY A 129 -14.50 2.42 1.72
C GLY A 129 -13.08 2.16 2.22
N CYS A 130 -12.88 1.14 3.07
CA CYS A 130 -11.56 0.71 3.55
C CYS A 130 -10.89 -0.31 2.63
N GLU A 131 -11.65 -0.94 1.71
CA GLU A 131 -11.23 -2.10 0.91
C GLU A 131 -10.74 -3.28 1.76
N ARG A 132 -11.25 -3.43 3.00
CA ARG A 132 -10.85 -4.48 3.95
C ARG A 132 -12.04 -5.17 4.60
N PHE A 133 -11.78 -6.37 5.12
CA PHE A 133 -12.70 -7.10 5.97
C PHE A 133 -12.56 -6.69 7.42
N TYR A 134 -13.68 -6.72 8.13
CA TYR A 134 -13.81 -6.53 9.57
C TYR A 134 -14.44 -7.76 10.20
N MET A 135 -14.01 -8.10 11.40
CA MET A 135 -14.79 -8.98 12.27
C MET A 135 -15.94 -8.20 12.90
N GLU A 136 -17.01 -8.87 13.28
CA GLU A 136 -18.18 -8.23 13.90
C GLU A 136 -17.81 -7.36 15.12
N LYS A 137 -16.85 -7.84 15.93
CA LYS A 137 -16.35 -7.11 17.11
C LYS A 137 -15.57 -5.82 16.80
N GLU A 138 -15.16 -5.65 15.56
CA GLU A 138 -14.43 -4.45 15.09
C GLU A 138 -15.39 -3.37 14.58
N LEU A 139 -16.68 -3.70 14.43
CA LEU A 139 -17.69 -2.75 13.99
C LEU A 139 -18.22 -1.91 15.17
N GLU A 140 -18.49 -0.65 14.90
CA GLU A 140 -19.12 0.27 15.85
C GLU A 140 -20.61 0.38 15.56
N ASN A 141 -21.46 -0.21 16.40
CA ASN A 141 -22.92 -0.28 16.18
C ASN A 141 -23.30 -0.92 14.83
N GLY A 142 -22.53 -1.92 14.37
CA GLY A 142 -22.73 -2.57 13.08
C GLY A 142 -22.17 -1.81 11.87
N LEU A 143 -21.52 -0.67 12.08
CA LEU A 143 -20.96 0.19 11.05
C LEU A 143 -19.42 0.09 11.02
N CYS A 144 -18.85 0.36 9.86
CA CYS A 144 -17.40 0.53 9.73
C CYS A 144 -16.92 1.76 10.55
N PRO A 145 -15.92 1.62 11.44
CA PRO A 145 -15.48 2.72 12.30
C PRO A 145 -14.94 3.92 11.52
N ASP A 146 -14.31 3.67 10.36
CA ASP A 146 -13.67 4.73 9.56
C ASP A 146 -14.66 5.48 8.65
N HIS A 147 -15.63 4.76 8.06
CA HIS A 147 -16.55 5.32 7.05
C HIS A 147 -17.97 5.50 7.57
N GLN A 148 -18.30 4.96 8.74
CA GLN A 148 -19.65 4.99 9.34
C GLN A 148 -20.74 4.49 8.38
N THR A 149 -20.38 3.51 7.53
CA THR A 149 -21.26 2.82 6.58
C THR A 149 -21.44 1.37 6.97
N GLU A 150 -22.59 0.80 6.62
CA GLU A 150 -22.87 -0.62 6.84
C GLU A 150 -22.02 -1.46 5.88
N PRO A 151 -21.14 -2.34 6.39
CA PRO A 151 -20.35 -3.22 5.55
C PRO A 151 -21.14 -4.43 5.10
N SER A 152 -20.84 -4.95 3.91
CA SER A 152 -21.48 -6.16 3.38
C SER A 152 -20.84 -7.41 3.94
N TYR A 153 -21.62 -8.38 4.44
CA TYR A 153 -21.07 -9.70 4.79
C TYR A 153 -20.73 -10.47 3.52
N ILE A 154 -19.48 -10.84 3.36
CA ILE A 154 -18.97 -11.58 2.21
C ILE A 154 -18.24 -12.83 2.71
N GLU A 155 -18.56 -13.98 2.12
CA GLU A 155 -17.83 -15.23 2.33
C GLU A 155 -17.11 -15.59 1.03
N GLU A 156 -15.77 -15.64 1.10
CA GLU A 156 -14.90 -15.87 -0.04
C GLU A 156 -13.78 -16.84 0.31
N GLU A 157 -13.30 -17.56 -0.70
CA GLU A 157 -12.02 -18.26 -0.64
C GLU A 157 -10.92 -17.34 -1.13
N ASN A 158 -9.89 -17.14 -0.32
CA ASN A 158 -8.80 -16.21 -0.61
C ASN A 158 -7.45 -16.76 -0.13
N TYR A 159 -6.37 -16.11 -0.56
CA TYR A 159 -5.04 -16.31 -0.04
C TYR A 159 -4.77 -15.36 1.13
N PHE A 160 -4.11 -15.89 2.17
CA PHE A 160 -3.76 -15.19 3.39
C PHE A 160 -2.26 -15.20 3.60
N PHE A 161 -1.69 -14.07 4.01
CA PHE A 161 -0.35 -13.97 4.53
C PHE A 161 -0.38 -14.21 6.05
N ALA A 162 0.42 -15.18 6.52
CA ALA A 162 0.51 -15.57 7.92
C ALA A 162 1.25 -14.49 8.74
N MET A 163 0.67 -13.30 8.83
CA MET A 163 1.24 -12.12 9.50
C MET A 163 1.43 -12.37 11.00
N SER A 164 0.56 -13.16 11.61
CA SER A 164 0.63 -13.58 13.02
C SER A 164 1.97 -14.21 13.39
N LYS A 165 2.60 -14.97 12.49
CA LYS A 165 3.92 -15.60 12.70
C LYS A 165 5.04 -14.58 12.96
N TYR A 166 4.87 -13.34 12.54
CA TYR A 166 5.90 -12.28 12.59
C TYR A 166 5.75 -11.34 13.77
N GLN A 167 4.68 -11.46 14.56
CA GLN A 167 4.35 -10.51 15.63
C GLN A 167 5.47 -10.39 16.67
N ASP A 168 5.91 -11.51 17.24
CA ASP A 168 6.95 -11.49 18.29
C ASP A 168 8.28 -10.96 17.75
N TRP A 169 8.64 -11.37 16.53
CA TRP A 169 9.83 -10.83 15.88
C TRP A 169 9.74 -9.32 15.69
N LEU A 170 8.59 -8.80 15.23
CA LEU A 170 8.40 -7.36 15.01
C LEU A 170 8.48 -6.57 16.31
N ILE A 171 7.84 -7.07 17.39
CA ILE A 171 7.94 -6.46 18.73
C ILE A 171 9.39 -6.40 19.20
N GLY A 172 10.12 -7.52 19.06
CA GLY A 172 11.54 -7.60 19.40
C GLY A 172 12.38 -6.63 18.58
N HIS A 173 12.14 -6.55 17.27
CA HIS A 173 12.83 -5.65 16.36
C HIS A 173 12.63 -4.18 16.74
N ILE A 174 11.38 -3.76 16.98
CA ILE A 174 11.04 -2.37 17.37
C ILE A 174 11.69 -2.00 18.70
N ARG A 175 11.68 -2.90 19.68
CA ARG A 175 12.29 -2.65 21.00
C ARG A 175 13.81 -2.52 20.94
N ASN A 176 14.46 -3.36 20.12
CA ASN A 176 15.91 -3.35 19.97
C ASN A 176 16.42 -2.24 19.04
N ASN A 177 15.55 -1.64 18.24
CA ASN A 177 15.87 -0.57 17.29
C ASN A 177 14.94 0.64 17.54
N PRO A 178 15.19 1.44 18.59
CA PRO A 178 14.28 2.52 19.02
C PRO A 178 14.05 3.60 17.95
N ASP A 179 14.96 3.70 16.99
CA ASP A 179 14.90 4.65 15.88
C ASP A 179 14.16 4.11 14.65
N PHE A 180 13.73 2.84 14.68
CA PHE A 180 12.99 2.21 13.58
C PHE A 180 11.64 2.88 13.33
N ILE A 181 10.96 3.30 14.40
CA ILE A 181 9.71 4.08 14.33
C ILE A 181 9.91 5.40 15.08
N ARG A 182 9.77 6.52 14.37
CA ARG A 182 9.91 7.88 14.90
C ARG A 182 8.68 8.72 14.59
N PRO A 183 8.33 9.70 15.42
CA PRO A 183 8.80 9.94 16.78
C PRO A 183 8.35 8.83 17.75
N GLU A 184 8.87 8.87 18.98
CA GLU A 184 8.59 7.89 20.04
C GLU A 184 7.09 7.64 20.28
N ARG A 185 6.26 8.66 20.13
CA ARG A 185 4.81 8.55 20.24
C ARG A 185 4.25 7.46 19.32
N TYR A 186 4.63 7.46 18.03
CA TYR A 186 4.14 6.47 17.06
C TYR A 186 4.72 5.08 17.32
N ARG A 187 5.96 5.00 17.81
CA ARG A 187 6.51 3.73 18.28
C ARG A 187 5.67 3.11 19.39
N ASN A 188 5.29 3.93 20.37
CA ASN A 188 4.47 3.48 21.50
C ASN A 188 3.05 3.10 21.06
N GLU A 189 2.46 3.79 20.11
CA GLU A 189 1.16 3.44 19.49
C GLU A 189 1.25 2.07 18.82
N VAL A 190 2.27 1.82 17.97
CA VAL A 190 2.48 0.53 17.30
C VAL A 190 2.73 -0.58 18.32
N LEU A 191 3.58 -0.37 19.34
CA LEU A 191 3.81 -1.36 20.38
C LEU A 191 2.55 -1.64 21.22
N SER A 192 1.68 -0.65 21.39
CA SER A 192 0.40 -0.85 22.07
C SER A 192 -0.57 -1.66 21.22
N PHE A 193 -0.65 -1.39 19.93
CA PHE A 193 -1.44 -2.18 18.97
C PHE A 193 -0.98 -3.65 18.95
N LEU A 194 0.34 -3.88 18.95
CA LEU A 194 0.94 -5.23 18.92
C LEU A 194 0.79 -6.01 20.25
N LYS A 195 0.13 -5.48 21.28
CA LYS A 195 -0.24 -6.28 22.46
C LYS A 195 -1.39 -7.23 22.19
N GLU A 196 -2.26 -6.86 21.25
CA GLU A 196 -3.33 -7.73 20.78
C GLU A 196 -2.80 -8.70 19.71
N PRO A 197 -3.33 -9.94 19.63
CA PRO A 197 -2.92 -10.89 18.61
C PRO A 197 -3.19 -10.35 17.21
N LEU A 198 -2.16 -10.35 16.35
CA LEU A 198 -2.34 -10.03 14.94
C LEU A 198 -3.12 -11.13 14.23
N GLY A 199 -4.13 -10.73 13.47
CA GLY A 199 -4.77 -11.60 12.49
C GLY A 199 -3.92 -11.76 11.23
N ASP A 200 -4.10 -12.87 10.52
CA ASP A 200 -3.49 -13.06 9.21
C ASP A 200 -4.16 -12.15 8.17
N LEU A 201 -3.38 -11.66 7.24
CA LEU A 201 -3.83 -10.68 6.26
C LEU A 201 -4.36 -11.37 5.00
N CYS A 202 -5.61 -11.10 4.63
CA CYS A 202 -6.14 -11.50 3.33
C CYS A 202 -5.46 -10.69 2.22
N ILE A 203 -4.69 -11.39 1.35
CA ILE A 203 -3.84 -10.76 0.33
C ILE A 203 -4.34 -10.94 -1.10
N SER A 204 -5.52 -11.50 -1.31
CA SER A 204 -6.06 -11.72 -2.66
C SER A 204 -7.52 -11.30 -2.80
N ARG A 205 -7.94 -11.17 -4.05
CA ARG A 205 -9.35 -11.07 -4.45
C ARG A 205 -9.57 -11.99 -5.66
N PRO A 206 -10.67 -12.74 -5.70
CA PRO A 206 -11.01 -13.55 -6.87
C PRO A 206 -11.32 -12.63 -8.07
N LYS A 207 -10.86 -13.00 -9.26
CA LYS A 207 -11.10 -12.24 -10.50
C LYS A 207 -12.58 -12.16 -10.89
N SER A 208 -13.41 -13.04 -10.35
CA SER A 208 -14.88 -12.94 -10.51
C SER A 208 -15.46 -11.69 -9.84
N ARG A 209 -14.73 -11.13 -8.84
CA ARG A 209 -15.13 -9.92 -8.13
C ARG A 209 -14.31 -8.70 -8.57
N LEU A 210 -12.98 -8.83 -8.68
CA LEU A 210 -12.07 -7.75 -9.02
C LEU A 210 -11.07 -8.23 -10.07
N THR A 211 -11.09 -7.60 -11.26
CA THR A 211 -10.13 -7.89 -12.34
C THR A 211 -8.95 -6.92 -12.36
N TRP A 212 -9.10 -5.74 -11.74
CA TRP A 212 -8.10 -4.68 -11.75
C TRP A 212 -7.13 -4.80 -10.57
N GLY A 213 -6.03 -5.49 -10.81
CA GLY A 213 -4.96 -5.77 -9.85
C GLY A 213 -3.89 -6.68 -10.45
N ILE A 214 -2.79 -6.87 -9.73
CA ILE A 214 -1.70 -7.76 -10.14
C ILE A 214 -2.13 -9.22 -9.94
N THR A 215 -2.13 -10.01 -11.01
CA THR A 215 -2.44 -11.45 -10.94
C THR A 215 -1.42 -12.18 -10.08
N LEU A 216 -1.90 -13.03 -9.16
CA LEU A 216 -1.02 -13.85 -8.33
C LEU A 216 -0.17 -14.79 -9.20
N PRO A 217 1.14 -14.92 -8.92
CA PRO A 217 2.03 -15.75 -9.74
C PRO A 217 1.77 -17.26 -9.63
N PHE A 218 1.14 -17.71 -8.53
CA PHE A 218 0.85 -19.11 -8.24
C PHE A 218 -0.63 -19.49 -8.43
N ASP A 219 -1.53 -18.53 -8.66
CA ASP A 219 -2.94 -18.79 -9.01
C ASP A 219 -3.54 -17.65 -9.82
N GLU A 220 -3.72 -17.87 -11.11
CA GLU A 220 -4.21 -16.85 -12.04
C GLU A 220 -5.69 -16.47 -11.86
N ARG A 221 -6.44 -17.20 -11.05
CA ARG A 221 -7.84 -16.90 -10.72
C ARG A 221 -7.98 -15.70 -9.79
N PHE A 222 -6.87 -15.25 -9.18
CA PHE A 222 -6.85 -14.19 -8.19
C PHE A 222 -5.93 -13.03 -8.60
N VAL A 223 -6.28 -11.84 -8.11
CA VAL A 223 -5.38 -10.68 -8.09
C VAL A 223 -4.94 -10.40 -6.65
N THR A 224 -3.78 -9.76 -6.50
CA THR A 224 -3.29 -9.36 -5.18
C THR A 224 -4.11 -8.23 -4.59
N TYR A 225 -4.20 -8.19 -3.28
CA TYR A 225 -4.83 -7.13 -2.52
C TYR A 225 -4.00 -5.84 -2.60
N VAL A 226 -4.69 -4.71 -2.82
CA VAL A 226 -4.08 -3.42 -3.12
C VAL A 226 -3.01 -2.97 -2.11
N TRP A 227 -3.22 -3.17 -0.82
CA TRP A 227 -2.25 -2.77 0.20
C TRP A 227 -0.97 -3.61 0.18
N PHE A 228 -1.06 -4.91 -0.13
CA PHE A 228 0.14 -5.74 -0.27
C PHE A 228 0.95 -5.33 -1.50
N ASP A 229 0.27 -5.03 -2.59
CA ASP A 229 0.85 -4.47 -3.82
C ASP A 229 1.50 -3.10 -3.53
N ALA A 230 0.71 -2.14 -3.04
CA ALA A 230 1.13 -0.77 -2.84
C ALA A 230 2.38 -0.64 -1.96
N LEU A 231 2.47 -1.37 -0.83
CA LEU A 231 3.60 -1.25 0.10
C LEU A 231 4.94 -1.72 -0.49
N ILE A 232 4.93 -2.57 -1.50
CA ILE A 232 6.14 -3.04 -2.18
C ILE A 232 6.78 -1.93 -3.05
N ASN A 233 6.08 -0.84 -3.34
CA ASN A 233 6.62 0.25 -4.15
C ASN A 233 7.95 0.79 -3.62
N TYR A 234 8.11 0.87 -2.30
CA TYR A 234 9.28 1.45 -1.65
C TYR A 234 10.58 0.71 -1.96
N ILE A 235 10.52 -0.58 -2.24
CA ILE A 235 11.68 -1.40 -2.58
C ILE A 235 11.75 -1.69 -4.09
N SER A 236 10.61 -1.79 -4.77
CA SER A 236 10.60 -2.02 -6.23
C SER A 236 11.18 -0.83 -7.00
N ALA A 237 11.00 0.40 -6.50
CA ALA A 237 11.60 1.60 -7.07
C ALA A 237 13.14 1.61 -6.96
N LEU A 238 13.70 0.88 -6.00
CA LEU A 238 15.15 0.75 -5.81
C LEU A 238 15.78 -0.40 -6.61
N GLY A 239 14.96 -1.15 -7.36
CA GLY A 239 15.42 -2.25 -8.20
C GLY A 239 15.66 -3.56 -7.42
N PHE A 240 14.81 -3.85 -6.39
CA PHE A 240 14.82 -5.17 -5.73
C PHE A 240 14.60 -6.31 -6.76
N PRO A 241 15.23 -7.50 -6.62
CA PRO A 241 16.17 -7.97 -5.60
C PRO A 241 17.59 -7.45 -5.79
#